data_cd9a7fa1a288f755df8d0b15b154bb8c
#
_entry.id   cd9a7fa1a288f755df8d0b15b154bb8c
#
_cell.length_a   1.000
_cell.length_b   1.000
_cell.length_c   1.000
_cell.angle_alpha   90.00
_cell.angle_beta   90.00
_cell.angle_gamma   90.00
#
_symmetry.space_group_name_H-M   'P 1'
#
loop_
_entity.id
_entity.type
_entity.pdbx_description
1 polymer ?
#
loop_
_entity_poly.entity_id
_entity_poly.type
_entity_poly.pdbx_seq_one_letter_code
_entity_poly.pdbx_strand_id
1 'polypeptide(L)'
;MAAVKKSVSVKDVARLAGVSEQTVSRTVHDSPSVRPETKERVRAAMRELGYRPNFAGRSLRRGKFKTVGVAMFNITGTGNLDRMEGFAAAADKHGYAITLTKVDGHPYTLESASSRMSALPVDGMVVIMNRMPADFGTFEPLL
;
A
#
# COMPACT_ATOMS: atom_id res chain seq x y z
N MET A 1 31.32 -10.13 -0.78
CA MET A 1 30.43 -9.41 -1.73
C MET A 1 29.21 -10.29 -1.99
N ALA A 2 28.03 -9.90 -1.52
CA ALA A 2 26.81 -10.64 -1.77
C ALA A 2 26.38 -10.39 -3.24
N ALA A 3 26.22 -11.46 -4.01
CA ALA A 3 25.74 -11.39 -5.38
C ALA A 3 24.33 -10.75 -5.38
N VAL A 4 24.14 -9.65 -6.09
CA VAL A 4 22.85 -9.02 -6.31
C VAL A 4 21.97 -10.04 -7.02
N LYS A 5 21.04 -10.64 -6.28
CA LYS A 5 20.07 -11.60 -6.81
C LYS A 5 19.24 -10.86 -7.85
N LYS A 6 19.44 -11.18 -9.13
CA LYS A 6 18.71 -10.58 -10.26
C LYS A 6 17.19 -10.70 -9.97
N SER A 7 16.51 -9.60 -9.82
CA SER A 7 15.07 -9.60 -9.53
C SER A 7 14.32 -10.20 -10.72
N VAL A 8 13.42 -11.16 -10.44
CA VAL A 8 12.58 -11.78 -11.46
C VAL A 8 11.69 -10.71 -12.10
N SER A 9 11.63 -10.71 -13.41
CA SER A 9 10.91 -9.73 -14.22
C SER A 9 9.58 -10.29 -14.76
N VAL A 10 8.69 -9.40 -15.22
CA VAL A 10 7.48 -9.78 -15.98
C VAL A 10 7.83 -10.66 -17.18
N LYS A 11 8.98 -10.40 -17.82
CA LYS A 11 9.48 -11.12 -18.98
C LYS A 11 9.78 -12.60 -18.67
N ASP A 12 10.32 -12.87 -17.47
CA ASP A 12 10.62 -14.22 -17.03
C ASP A 12 9.32 -15.01 -16.76
N VAL A 13 8.31 -14.36 -16.15
CA VAL A 13 6.98 -14.95 -15.96
C VAL A 13 6.30 -15.24 -17.29
N ALA A 14 6.34 -14.31 -18.23
CA ALA A 14 5.75 -14.45 -19.56
C ALA A 14 6.36 -15.65 -20.31
N ARG A 15 7.68 -15.79 -20.24
CA ARG A 15 8.42 -16.91 -20.85
C ARG A 15 8.02 -18.25 -20.24
N LEU A 16 7.99 -18.34 -18.91
CA LEU A 16 7.63 -19.59 -18.21
C LEU A 16 6.16 -19.97 -18.43
N ALA A 17 5.25 -19.00 -18.44
CA ALA A 17 3.82 -19.23 -18.67
C ALA A 17 3.45 -19.41 -20.15
N GLY A 18 4.37 -19.20 -21.10
CA GLY A 18 4.10 -19.29 -22.53
C GLY A 18 3.07 -18.25 -23.02
N VAL A 19 3.17 -17.01 -22.53
CA VAL A 19 2.26 -15.91 -22.88
C VAL A 19 3.03 -14.59 -23.10
N SER A 20 2.34 -13.56 -23.61
CA SER A 20 2.93 -12.22 -23.72
C SER A 20 3.04 -11.53 -22.37
N GLU A 21 3.96 -10.57 -22.22
CA GLU A 21 4.08 -9.70 -21.05
C GLU A 21 2.77 -8.93 -20.78
N GLN A 22 2.03 -8.57 -21.81
CA GLN A 22 0.73 -7.94 -21.71
C GLN A 22 -0.30 -8.87 -21.06
N THR A 23 -0.28 -10.17 -21.40
CA THR A 23 -1.16 -11.17 -20.78
C THR A 23 -0.83 -11.36 -19.30
N VAL A 24 0.46 -11.37 -18.93
CA VAL A 24 0.89 -11.37 -17.53
C VAL A 24 0.34 -10.14 -16.81
N SER A 25 0.51 -8.95 -17.39
CA SER A 25 0.01 -7.70 -16.81
C SER A 25 -1.52 -7.73 -16.62
N ARG A 26 -2.28 -8.20 -17.60
CA ARG A 26 -3.73 -8.34 -17.53
C ARG A 26 -4.16 -9.34 -16.46
N THR A 27 -3.42 -10.44 -16.29
CA THR A 27 -3.67 -11.43 -15.24
C THR A 27 -3.46 -10.84 -13.84
N VAL A 28 -2.40 -10.06 -13.64
CA VAL A 28 -2.13 -9.36 -12.38
C VAL A 28 -3.26 -8.39 -12.00
N HIS A 29 -3.95 -7.85 -13.01
CA HIS A 29 -5.11 -6.96 -12.82
C HIS A 29 -6.46 -7.67 -12.83
N ASP A 30 -6.44 -8.98 -12.82
CA ASP A 30 -7.63 -9.86 -12.90
C ASP A 30 -8.57 -9.51 -14.06
N SER A 31 -8.02 -9.01 -15.16
CA SER A 31 -8.79 -8.59 -16.33
C SER A 31 -9.71 -9.72 -16.83
N PRO A 32 -10.98 -9.41 -17.13
CA PRO A 32 -11.91 -10.41 -17.68
C PRO A 32 -11.53 -10.86 -19.09
N SER A 33 -10.64 -10.14 -19.77
CA SER A 33 -10.16 -10.49 -21.12
C SER A 33 -9.20 -11.67 -21.16
N VAL A 34 -8.76 -12.17 -19.99
CA VAL A 34 -7.85 -13.34 -19.91
C VAL A 34 -8.66 -14.55 -19.41
N ARG A 35 -8.57 -15.64 -20.17
CA ARG A 35 -9.26 -16.91 -19.83
C ARG A 35 -8.79 -17.46 -18.48
N PRO A 36 -9.67 -18.13 -17.71
CA PRO A 36 -9.34 -18.67 -16.39
C PRO A 36 -8.10 -19.59 -16.39
N GLU A 37 -8.00 -20.49 -17.37
CA GLU A 37 -6.87 -21.42 -17.49
C GLU A 37 -5.54 -20.67 -17.71
N THR A 38 -5.58 -19.59 -18.49
CA THR A 38 -4.40 -18.76 -18.75
C THR A 38 -4.01 -17.99 -17.48
N LYS A 39 -5.00 -17.48 -16.74
CA LYS A 39 -4.74 -16.82 -15.43
C LYS A 39 -4.05 -17.77 -14.46
N GLU A 40 -4.54 -19.01 -14.36
CA GLU A 40 -3.94 -19.98 -13.43
C GLU A 40 -2.52 -20.36 -13.83
N ARG A 41 -2.25 -20.57 -15.10
CA ARG A 41 -0.92 -20.85 -15.62
C ARG A 41 0.07 -19.71 -15.34
N VAL A 42 -0.35 -18.45 -15.52
CA VAL A 42 0.45 -17.29 -15.18
C VAL A 42 0.70 -17.18 -13.66
N ARG A 43 -0.35 -17.42 -12.84
CA ARG A 43 -0.21 -17.41 -11.38
C ARG A 43 0.73 -18.52 -10.88
N ALA A 44 0.69 -19.70 -11.48
CA ALA A 44 1.61 -20.80 -11.19
C ALA A 44 3.06 -20.38 -11.50
N ALA A 45 3.32 -19.81 -12.67
CA ALA A 45 4.64 -19.30 -13.05
C ALA A 45 5.15 -18.20 -12.11
N MET A 46 4.27 -17.32 -11.64
CA MET A 46 4.62 -16.31 -10.63
C MET A 46 5.06 -16.95 -9.31
N ARG A 47 4.32 -17.95 -8.83
CA ARG A 47 4.66 -18.68 -7.59
C ARG A 47 6.00 -19.39 -7.71
N GLU A 48 6.22 -20.10 -8.81
CA GLU A 48 7.44 -20.86 -9.08
C GLU A 48 8.69 -19.98 -9.11
N LEU A 49 8.59 -18.83 -9.79
CA LEU A 49 9.69 -17.87 -9.89
C LEU A 49 9.85 -16.96 -8.66
N GLY A 50 8.92 -17.00 -7.71
CA GLY A 50 8.88 -16.04 -6.61
C GLY A 50 8.63 -14.60 -7.09
N TYR A 51 7.98 -14.43 -8.25
CA TYR A 51 7.69 -13.12 -8.80
C TYR A 51 6.60 -12.42 -8.00
N ARG A 52 6.93 -11.24 -7.50
CA ARG A 52 5.96 -10.32 -6.88
C ARG A 52 5.78 -9.11 -7.77
N PRO A 53 4.53 -8.84 -8.23
CA PRO A 53 4.26 -7.66 -9.03
C PRO A 53 4.72 -6.38 -8.30
N ASN A 54 5.56 -5.59 -8.94
CA ASN A 54 6.01 -4.32 -8.36
C ASN A 54 4.88 -3.29 -8.39
N PHE A 55 4.12 -3.22 -7.29
CA PHE A 55 3.03 -2.26 -7.14
C PHE A 55 3.55 -0.82 -7.04
N ALA A 56 4.70 -0.58 -6.42
CA ALA A 56 5.26 0.75 -6.22
C ALA A 56 5.58 1.47 -7.55
N GLY A 57 6.25 0.79 -8.48
CA GLY A 57 6.58 1.38 -9.80
C GLY A 57 5.35 1.67 -10.67
N ARG A 58 4.23 0.99 -10.42
CA ARG A 58 2.96 1.25 -11.13
C ARG A 58 2.16 2.37 -10.48
N SER A 59 2.16 2.46 -9.17
CA SER A 59 1.51 3.51 -8.40
C SER A 59 2.10 4.87 -8.75
N LEU A 60 3.42 4.97 -8.85
CA LEU A 60 4.11 6.18 -9.31
C LEU A 60 3.63 6.66 -10.69
N ARG A 61 3.39 5.73 -11.62
CA ARG A 61 2.92 6.07 -12.98
C ARG A 61 1.45 6.47 -13.02
N ARG A 62 0.63 5.99 -12.08
CA ARG A 62 -0.81 6.26 -12.00
C ARG A 62 -1.14 7.44 -11.08
N GLY A 63 -0.18 7.94 -10.29
CA GLY A 63 -0.39 8.95 -9.26
C GLY A 63 -1.30 8.48 -8.12
N LYS A 64 -1.50 7.15 -7.97
CA LYS A 64 -2.33 6.56 -6.92
C LYS A 64 -1.65 5.32 -6.34
N PHE A 65 -1.46 5.31 -5.03
CA PHE A 65 -0.78 4.23 -4.31
C PHE A 65 -1.75 3.15 -3.81
N LYS A 66 -3.04 3.44 -3.79
CA LYS A 66 -4.07 2.59 -3.17
C LYS A 66 -3.70 2.24 -1.72
N THR A 67 -3.17 3.23 -1.02
CA THR A 67 -2.71 3.11 0.36
C THR A 67 -3.13 4.34 1.14
N VAL A 68 -3.68 4.13 2.32
CA VAL A 68 -3.99 5.19 3.28
C VAL A 68 -2.99 5.11 4.44
N GLY A 69 -2.40 6.26 4.78
CA GLY A 69 -1.55 6.40 5.94
C GLY A 69 -2.40 6.60 7.20
N VAL A 70 -2.07 5.88 8.27
CA VAL A 70 -2.66 6.08 9.59
C VAL A 70 -1.56 6.48 10.56
N ALA A 71 -1.61 7.71 11.05
CA ALA A 71 -0.71 8.21 12.08
C ALA A 71 -1.37 8.06 13.45
N MET A 72 -0.70 7.37 14.37
CA MET A 72 -1.18 7.16 15.74
C MET A 72 -0.13 7.63 16.74
N PHE A 73 -0.56 8.41 17.73
CA PHE A 73 0.29 8.85 18.84
C PHE A 73 0.36 7.81 19.97
N ASN A 74 -0.67 7.01 20.12
CA ASN A 74 -0.71 5.93 21.11
C ASN A 74 -1.46 4.74 20.54
N ILE A 75 -0.73 3.67 20.21
CA ILE A 75 -1.32 2.46 19.63
C ILE A 75 -2.08 1.64 20.68
N THR A 76 -1.59 1.62 21.91
CA THR A 76 -2.14 0.80 23.00
C THR A 76 -3.25 1.49 23.80
N GLY A 77 -3.63 2.71 23.42
CA GLY A 77 -4.71 3.44 24.07
C GLY A 77 -6.06 2.74 23.92
N THR A 78 -6.88 2.81 24.94
CA THR A 78 -8.23 2.21 24.98
C THR A 78 -9.06 2.65 23.77
N GLY A 79 -9.64 1.68 23.05
CA GLY A 79 -10.47 1.90 21.88
C GLY A 79 -9.70 2.19 20.56
N ASN A 80 -8.37 2.31 20.60
CA ASN A 80 -7.60 2.54 19.37
C ASN A 80 -7.52 1.29 18.48
N LEU A 81 -7.48 0.12 19.08
CA LEU A 81 -7.48 -1.15 18.33
C LEU A 81 -8.82 -1.35 17.62
N ASP A 82 -9.94 -1.09 18.29
CA ASP A 82 -11.28 -1.22 17.69
C ASP A 82 -11.45 -0.24 16.52
N ARG A 83 -10.94 1.00 16.66
CA ARG A 83 -10.94 1.98 15.57
C ARG A 83 -10.09 1.51 14.39
N MET A 84 -8.93 0.91 14.67
CA MET A 84 -8.06 0.36 13.64
C MET A 84 -8.70 -0.82 12.91
N GLU A 85 -9.40 -1.70 13.62
CA GLU A 85 -10.12 -2.82 13.02
C GLU A 85 -11.21 -2.32 12.07
N GLY A 86 -12.06 -1.40 12.52
CA GLY A 86 -13.09 -0.80 11.68
C GLY A 86 -12.52 -0.07 10.46
N PHE A 87 -11.41 0.65 10.65
CA PHE A 87 -10.72 1.34 9.56
C PHE A 87 -10.10 0.35 8.56
N ALA A 88 -9.48 -0.73 9.06
CA ALA A 88 -8.90 -1.77 8.21
C ALA A 88 -9.96 -2.47 7.35
N ALA A 89 -11.09 -2.81 7.96
CA ALA A 89 -12.21 -3.42 7.23
C ALA A 89 -12.78 -2.49 6.15
N ALA A 90 -12.90 -1.19 6.44
CA ALA A 90 -13.36 -0.20 5.46
C ALA A 90 -12.35 -0.02 4.32
N ALA A 91 -11.06 0.06 4.62
CA ALA A 91 -10.00 0.19 3.62
C ALA A 91 -9.96 -1.03 2.68
N ASP A 92 -10.01 -2.24 3.23
CA ASP A 92 -10.03 -3.48 2.46
C ASP A 92 -11.23 -3.55 1.52
N LYS A 93 -12.43 -3.21 1.99
CA LYS A 93 -13.65 -3.14 1.17
C LYS A 93 -13.49 -2.24 -0.06
N HIS A 94 -12.68 -1.19 0.04
CA HIS A 94 -12.40 -0.25 -1.06
C HIS A 94 -11.11 -0.56 -1.83
N GLY A 95 -10.44 -1.66 -1.52
CA GLY A 95 -9.19 -2.09 -2.15
C GLY A 95 -8.01 -1.18 -1.83
N TYR A 96 -7.97 -0.63 -0.61
CA TYR A 96 -6.85 0.13 -0.07
C TYR A 96 -6.05 -0.68 0.95
N ALA A 97 -4.74 -0.56 0.90
CA ALA A 97 -3.85 -0.98 1.97
C ALA A 97 -3.75 0.10 3.04
N ILE A 98 -3.26 -0.26 4.22
CA ILE A 98 -2.98 0.69 5.30
C ILE A 98 -1.48 0.67 5.61
N THR A 99 -0.92 1.87 5.75
CA THR A 99 0.40 2.05 6.36
C THR A 99 0.24 2.71 7.71
N LEU A 100 0.54 1.98 8.78
CA LEU A 100 0.50 2.50 10.13
C LEU A 100 1.85 3.10 10.54
N THR A 101 1.82 4.33 11.03
CA THR A 101 2.99 5.01 11.57
C THR A 101 2.71 5.46 13.00
N LYS A 102 3.55 5.03 13.93
CA LYS A 102 3.56 5.59 15.28
C LYS A 102 4.27 6.93 15.25
N VAL A 103 3.63 7.95 15.78
CA VAL A 103 4.23 9.27 15.94
C VAL A 103 4.69 9.41 17.39
N ASP A 104 6.00 9.52 17.57
CA ASP A 104 6.63 9.74 18.89
C ASP A 104 6.99 11.22 19.04
N GLY A 105 6.96 11.69 20.26
CA GLY A 105 7.40 13.06 20.60
C GLY A 105 6.31 13.90 21.25
N HIS A 106 6.75 14.88 22.03
CA HIS A 106 5.93 15.97 22.57
C HIS A 106 6.45 17.29 22.01
N PRO A 107 5.57 18.24 21.66
CA PRO A 107 4.11 18.13 21.67
C PRO A 107 3.58 17.23 20.51
N TYR A 108 2.46 16.56 20.75
CA TYR A 108 1.73 15.83 19.70
C TYR A 108 1.06 16.85 18.78
N THR A 109 1.64 17.08 17.59
CA THR A 109 1.13 18.03 16.61
C THR A 109 0.73 17.33 15.31
N LEU A 110 -0.23 17.92 14.60
CA LEU A 110 -0.57 17.47 13.25
C LEU A 110 0.61 17.61 12.30
N GLU A 111 1.45 18.62 12.49
CA GLU A 111 2.66 18.84 11.70
C GLU A 111 3.63 17.67 11.83
N SER A 112 3.85 17.13 13.04
CA SER A 112 4.71 15.97 13.25
C SER A 112 4.13 14.70 12.59
N ALA A 113 2.81 14.54 12.59
CA ALA A 113 2.14 13.43 11.91
C ALA A 113 2.21 13.58 10.38
N SER A 114 1.91 14.77 9.84
CA SER A 114 1.91 15.03 8.40
C SER A 114 3.30 14.94 7.79
N SER A 115 4.32 15.47 8.46
CA SER A 115 5.71 15.40 8.01
C SER A 115 6.20 13.96 7.83
N ARG A 116 5.83 13.05 8.74
CA ARG A 116 6.19 11.63 8.59
C ARG A 116 5.42 10.94 7.47
N MET A 117 4.16 11.32 7.25
CA MET A 117 3.33 10.71 6.21
C MET A 117 3.63 11.22 4.81
N SER A 118 4.04 12.49 4.65
CA SER A 118 4.38 13.07 3.34
C SER A 118 5.55 12.36 2.65
N ALA A 119 6.41 11.68 3.41
CA ALA A 119 7.49 10.87 2.87
C ALA A 119 7.06 9.47 2.42
N LEU A 120 5.82 9.06 2.69
CA LEU A 120 5.31 7.73 2.39
C LEU A 120 4.43 7.74 1.14
N PRO A 121 4.42 6.63 0.38
CA PRO A 121 3.57 6.49 -0.80
C PRO A 121 2.11 6.21 -0.37
N VAL A 122 1.39 7.24 0.04
CA VAL A 122 -0.01 7.18 0.46
C VAL A 122 -0.87 8.17 -0.33
N ASP A 123 -2.15 7.85 -0.53
CA ASP A 123 -3.12 8.70 -1.25
C ASP A 123 -3.86 9.65 -0.31
N GLY A 124 -3.77 9.40 0.97
CA GLY A 124 -4.40 10.19 2.01
C GLY A 124 -3.93 9.77 3.39
N MET A 125 -4.25 10.57 4.39
CA MET A 125 -3.83 10.35 5.76
C MET A 125 -5.01 10.44 6.73
N VAL A 126 -4.99 9.56 7.73
CA VAL A 126 -5.85 9.63 8.93
C VAL A 126 -4.95 9.78 10.14
N VAL A 127 -5.29 10.72 11.01
CA VAL A 127 -4.58 10.92 12.28
C VAL A 127 -5.49 10.51 13.41
N ILE A 128 -5.07 9.54 14.22
CA ILE A 128 -5.80 9.05 15.39
C ILE A 128 -5.13 9.63 16.65
N MET A 129 -5.86 10.52 17.31
CA MET A 129 -5.41 11.20 18.52
C MET A 129 -6.39 10.92 19.65
N ASN A 130 -5.86 10.64 20.84
CA ASN A 130 -6.69 10.42 22.05
C ASN A 130 -7.11 11.73 22.73
N ARG A 131 -6.40 12.83 22.44
CA ARG A 131 -6.72 14.19 22.88
C ARG A 131 -6.52 15.15 21.72
N MET A 132 -7.45 16.07 21.55
CA MET A 132 -7.30 17.17 20.59
C MET A 132 -6.28 18.18 21.15
N PRO A 133 -5.25 18.58 20.36
CA PRO A 133 -4.43 19.73 20.71
C PRO A 133 -5.28 21.01 20.75
N ALA A 134 -4.91 21.96 21.58
CA ALA A 134 -5.62 23.25 21.69
C ALA A 134 -5.57 24.09 20.39
N ASP A 135 -4.62 23.81 19.52
CA ASP A 135 -4.33 24.54 18.29
C ASP A 135 -4.79 23.84 17.00
N PHE A 136 -5.79 22.96 17.10
CA PHE A 136 -6.31 22.20 15.94
C PHE A 136 -6.86 23.06 14.79
N GLY A 137 -7.06 24.37 15.05
CA GLY A 137 -7.65 25.32 14.08
C GLY A 137 -6.73 25.82 12.96
N THR A 138 -5.44 25.47 12.96
CA THR A 138 -4.46 26.01 12.03
C THR A 138 -3.98 25.02 10.94
N PHE A 139 -4.72 23.91 10.75
CA PHE A 139 -4.34 22.91 9.77
C PHE A 139 -4.74 23.37 8.35
N GLU A 140 -3.77 23.73 7.53
CA GLU A 140 -3.93 23.81 6.08
C GLU A 140 -3.65 22.43 5.47
N PRO A 141 -4.61 21.83 4.73
CA PRO A 141 -4.34 20.58 4.03
C PRO A 141 -3.24 20.79 2.99
N LEU A 142 -2.17 20.00 3.11
CA LEU A 142 -1.17 19.90 2.06
C LEU A 142 -1.80 19.12 0.88
N LEU A 143 -2.35 19.82 -0.09
CA LEU A 143 -2.75 19.30 -1.40
C LEU A 143 -1.59 19.39 -2.38
#